data_da7a515f7ed7d88594fc6eb763116bd0
#
_entry.id   da7a515f7ed7d88594fc6eb763116bd0
#
_cell.length_a   1.000
_cell.length_b   1.000
_cell.length_c   1.000
_cell.angle_alpha   90.00
_cell.angle_beta   90.00
_cell.angle_gamma   90.00
#
_symmetry.space_group_name_H-M   'P 1'
#
loop_
_entity.id
_entity.type
_entity.pdbx_description
1 polymer ?
#
loop_
_entity_poly.entity_id
_entity_poly.type
_entity_poly.pdbx_seq_one_letter_code
_entity_poly.pdbx_strand_id
1 'polypeptide(L)'
;MTNAEIKKEILDILQAIAPDEDLRGLKNEVSFRDQIELDSMDFLDIVMELRKRHRIQIPEEDYVQLDSMQSTVAYLEPLMKDVVA
;
A
#
# COMPACT_ATOMS: atom_id res chain seq x y z
N MET A 1 -6.32 2.47 -12.67
CA MET A 1 -6.15 1.10 -12.14
C MET A 1 -7.43 0.62 -11.47
N THR A 2 -7.76 -0.66 -11.64
CA THR A 2 -8.85 -1.29 -10.89
C THR A 2 -8.42 -1.57 -9.47
N ASN A 3 -9.38 -1.89 -8.59
CA ASN A 3 -9.06 -2.26 -7.21
C ASN A 3 -8.12 -3.46 -7.14
N ALA A 4 -8.31 -4.45 -7.99
CA ALA A 4 -7.45 -5.63 -8.03
C ALA A 4 -6.02 -5.27 -8.44
N GLU A 5 -5.87 -4.35 -9.38
CA GLU A 5 -4.55 -3.88 -9.82
C GLU A 5 -3.86 -3.05 -8.74
N ILE A 6 -4.60 -2.21 -8.04
CA ILE A 6 -4.05 -1.43 -6.91
C ILE A 6 -3.57 -2.38 -5.81
N LYS A 7 -4.39 -3.38 -5.48
CA LYS A 7 -4.02 -4.37 -4.47
C LYS A 7 -2.73 -5.09 -4.85
N LYS A 8 -2.60 -5.50 -6.11
CA LYS A 8 -1.40 -6.17 -6.61
C LYS A 8 -0.18 -5.26 -6.49
N GLU A 9 -0.35 -3.99 -6.84
CA GLU A 9 0.73 -2.99 -6.74
C GLU A 9 1.20 -2.84 -5.30
N ILE A 10 0.27 -2.76 -4.36
CA ILE A 10 0.61 -2.66 -2.93
C ILE A 10 1.32 -3.93 -2.45
N LEU A 11 0.87 -5.10 -2.90
CA LEU A 11 1.54 -6.36 -2.55
C LEU A 11 2.98 -6.38 -3.08
N ASP A 12 3.20 -5.90 -4.31
CA ASP A 12 4.54 -5.82 -4.89
C ASP A 12 5.43 -4.88 -4.07
N ILE A 13 4.89 -3.75 -3.64
CA ILE A 13 5.64 -2.79 -2.81
C ILE A 13 5.99 -3.42 -1.45
N LEU A 14 5.02 -4.07 -0.82
CA LEU A 14 5.25 -4.74 0.47
C LEU A 14 6.29 -5.84 0.35
N GLN A 15 6.25 -6.60 -0.74
CA GLN A 15 7.24 -7.65 -1.00
C GLN A 15 8.65 -7.08 -1.15
N ALA A 16 8.77 -5.92 -1.76
CA ALA A 16 10.05 -5.25 -1.93
C ALA A 16 10.59 -4.70 -0.60
N ILE A 17 9.70 -4.20 0.25
CA ILE A 17 10.06 -3.61 1.54
C ILE A 17 10.34 -4.69 2.59
N ALA A 18 9.54 -5.75 2.60
CA ALA A 18 9.61 -6.83 3.59
C ALA A 18 9.71 -8.18 2.88
N PRO A 19 10.84 -8.47 2.21
CA PRO A 19 10.98 -9.67 1.40
C PRO A 19 10.92 -10.98 2.18
N ASP A 20 11.16 -10.93 3.49
CA ASP A 20 11.12 -12.10 4.36
C ASP A 20 9.71 -12.44 4.85
N GLU A 21 8.74 -11.56 4.59
CA GLU A 21 7.37 -11.76 5.03
C GLU A 21 6.56 -12.56 4.01
N ASP A 22 5.69 -13.43 4.51
CA ASP A 22 4.77 -14.18 3.65
C ASP A 22 3.47 -13.40 3.53
N LEU A 23 3.23 -12.87 2.34
CA LEU A 23 2.07 -12.04 2.06
C LEU A 23 0.86 -12.80 1.52
N ARG A 24 0.99 -14.12 1.34
CA ARG A 24 -0.07 -14.93 0.72
C ARG A 24 -1.35 -14.99 1.54
N GLY A 25 -1.21 -14.98 2.87
CA GLY A 25 -2.36 -15.02 3.77
C GLY A 25 -2.81 -13.66 4.29
N LEU A 26 -2.36 -12.58 3.66
CA LEU A 26 -2.65 -11.23 4.10
C LEU A 26 -4.15 -10.92 4.01
N LYS A 27 -4.74 -10.54 5.14
CA LYS A 27 -6.17 -10.20 5.20
C LYS A 27 -6.38 -8.73 4.91
N ASN A 28 -7.39 -8.43 4.07
CA ASN A 28 -7.67 -7.07 3.62
C ASN A 28 -8.13 -6.13 4.73
N GLU A 29 -8.92 -6.65 5.65
CA GLU A 29 -9.55 -5.84 6.70
C GLU A 29 -8.72 -5.72 7.97
N VAL A 30 -7.58 -6.39 8.05
CA VAL A 30 -6.72 -6.37 9.24
C VAL A 30 -5.54 -5.44 9.00
N SER A 31 -5.15 -4.69 10.03
CA SER A 31 -3.99 -3.80 9.97
C SER A 31 -2.74 -4.56 9.52
N PHE A 32 -1.95 -3.96 8.63
CA PHE A 32 -0.68 -4.55 8.20
C PHE A 32 0.24 -4.87 9.39
N ARG A 33 0.26 -3.97 10.38
CA ARG A 33 1.11 -4.15 11.57
C ARG A 33 0.74 -5.37 12.40
N ASP A 34 -0.53 -5.80 12.33
CA ASP A 34 -1.00 -6.97 13.05
C ASP A 34 -0.70 -8.26 12.30
N GLN A 35 -0.31 -8.18 11.06
CA GLN A 35 -0.08 -9.35 10.20
C GLN A 35 1.38 -9.56 9.85
N ILE A 36 2.13 -8.48 9.67
CA ILE A 36 3.55 -8.52 9.32
C ILE A 36 4.29 -7.45 10.11
N GLU A 37 5.61 -7.61 10.22
CA GLU A 37 6.43 -6.65 10.94
C GLU A 37 6.72 -5.44 10.05
N LEU A 38 6.03 -4.33 10.34
CA LEU A 38 6.27 -3.05 9.68
C LEU A 38 6.41 -1.97 10.75
N ASP A 39 7.38 -1.09 10.56
CA ASP A 39 7.52 0.09 11.40
C ASP A 39 7.14 1.35 10.61
N SER A 40 7.28 2.51 11.25
CA SER A 40 6.93 3.79 10.61
C SER A 40 7.75 4.06 9.35
N MET A 41 8.99 3.62 9.33
CA MET A 41 9.87 3.80 8.16
C MET A 41 9.37 2.99 6.97
N ASP A 42 8.84 1.80 7.23
CA ASP A 42 8.31 0.95 6.17
C ASP A 42 7.08 1.59 5.51
N PHE A 43 6.22 2.22 6.32
CA PHE A 43 5.08 2.95 5.77
C PHE A 43 5.52 4.15 4.92
N LEU A 44 6.57 4.83 5.34
CA LEU A 44 7.15 5.90 4.56
C LEU A 44 7.69 5.37 3.23
N ASP A 45 8.30 4.19 3.24
CA ASP A 45 8.78 3.55 2.01
C ASP A 45 7.65 3.25 1.05
N ILE A 46 6.48 2.83 1.55
CA ILE A 46 5.29 2.63 0.71
C ILE A 46 4.90 3.93 0.01
N VAL A 47 4.85 5.03 0.76
CA VAL A 47 4.52 6.35 0.22
C VAL A 47 5.52 6.77 -0.85
N MET A 48 6.81 6.58 -0.59
CA MET A 48 7.87 6.92 -1.54
C MET A 48 7.79 6.09 -2.81
N GLU A 49 7.48 4.80 -2.70
CA GLU A 49 7.33 3.94 -3.86
C GLU A 49 6.13 4.35 -4.73
N LEU A 50 5.02 4.70 -4.11
CA LEU A 50 3.84 5.19 -4.84
C LEU A 50 4.15 6.48 -5.58
N ARG A 51 4.90 7.38 -4.95
CA ARG A 51 5.33 8.62 -5.58
C ARG A 51 6.25 8.34 -6.77
N LYS A 52 7.21 7.44 -6.58
CA LYS A 52 8.18 7.07 -7.61
C LYS A 52 7.53 6.38 -8.81
N ARG A 53 6.64 5.43 -8.54
CA ARG A 53 6.03 4.62 -9.59
C ARG A 53 4.90 5.32 -10.33
N HIS A 54 4.08 6.08 -9.61
CA HIS A 54 2.84 6.64 -10.16
C HIS A 54 2.70 8.14 -9.94
N ARG A 55 3.70 8.79 -9.37
CA ARG A 55 3.70 10.23 -9.08
C ARG A 55 2.56 10.66 -8.15
N ILE A 56 2.14 9.75 -7.27
CA ILE A 56 1.11 10.03 -6.29
C ILE A 56 1.76 10.65 -5.07
N GLN A 57 1.22 11.78 -4.62
CA GLN A 57 1.64 12.44 -3.39
C GLN A 57 0.61 12.20 -2.31
N ILE A 58 1.05 11.63 -1.19
CA ILE A 58 0.17 11.37 -0.05
C ILE A 58 0.61 12.28 1.08
N PRO A 59 -0.25 13.23 1.53
CA PRO A 59 0.10 14.09 2.66
C PRO A 59 0.26 13.26 3.94
N GLU A 60 1.12 13.71 4.82
CA GLU A 60 1.44 13.00 6.07
C GLU A 60 0.18 12.71 6.89
N GLU A 61 -0.75 13.65 6.92
CA GLU A 61 -2.03 13.51 7.64
C GLU A 61 -2.88 12.34 7.14
N ASP A 62 -2.63 11.87 5.91
CA ASP A 62 -3.37 10.78 5.31
C ASP A 62 -2.65 9.42 5.46
N TYR A 63 -1.48 9.38 6.08
CA TYR A 63 -0.73 8.13 6.24
C TYR A 63 -1.51 7.08 7.04
N VAL A 64 -2.41 7.50 7.91
CA VAL A 64 -3.27 6.58 8.67
C VAL A 64 -4.16 5.73 7.77
N GLN A 65 -4.44 6.20 6.55
CA GLN A 65 -5.26 5.45 5.59
C GLN A 65 -4.52 4.23 5.04
N LEU A 66 -3.22 4.17 5.20
CA LEU A 66 -2.40 3.06 4.70
C LEU A 66 -2.30 1.90 5.69
N ASP A 67 -3.16 1.89 6.69
CA ASP A 67 -3.14 0.93 7.80
C ASP A 67 -3.42 -0.52 7.37
N SER A 68 -4.39 -0.72 6.48
CA SER A 68 -4.76 -2.05 5.98
C SER A 68 -4.86 -2.03 4.45
N MET A 69 -4.93 -3.22 3.85
CA MET A 69 -5.11 -3.31 2.40
C MET A 69 -6.42 -2.65 1.98
N GLN A 70 -7.50 -2.92 2.74
CA GLN A 70 -8.82 -2.37 2.44
C GLN A 70 -8.80 -0.84 2.45
N SER A 71 -8.27 -0.23 3.50
CA SER A 71 -8.21 1.22 3.61
C SER A 71 -7.25 1.83 2.59
N THR A 72 -6.14 1.16 2.31
CA THR A 72 -5.16 1.61 1.33
C THR A 72 -5.76 1.63 -0.07
N VAL A 73 -6.40 0.56 -0.48
CA VAL A 73 -7.03 0.47 -1.81
C VAL A 73 -8.15 1.50 -1.93
N ALA A 74 -8.99 1.64 -0.91
CA ALA A 74 -10.08 2.62 -0.91
C ALA A 74 -9.53 4.06 -1.03
N TYR A 75 -8.44 4.35 -0.34
CA TYR A 75 -7.81 5.67 -0.41
C TYR A 75 -7.20 5.93 -1.78
N LEU A 76 -6.53 4.94 -2.37
CA LEU A 76 -5.81 5.10 -3.63
C LEU A 76 -6.72 5.04 -4.85
N GLU A 77 -7.88 4.42 -4.75
CA GLU A 77 -8.79 4.27 -5.89
C GLU A 77 -9.05 5.57 -6.64
N PRO A 78 -9.49 6.66 -5.97
CA PRO A 78 -9.71 7.92 -6.67
C PRO A 78 -8.43 8.56 -7.19
N LEU A 79 -7.29 8.33 -6.53
CA LEU A 79 -6.00 8.89 -6.94
C LEU A 79 -5.41 8.15 -8.13
N MET A 80 -5.75 6.90 -8.32
CA MET A 80 -5.21 6.04 -9.37
C MET A 80 -6.23 5.72 -10.45
N LYS A 81 -7.33 6.41 -10.46
CA LYS A 81 -8.42 6.19 -11.41
C LYS A 81 -7.96 6.30 -12.86
N ASP A 82 -7.10 7.27 -13.16
CA ASP A 82 -6.62 7.53 -14.51
C ASP A 82 -5.26 6.90 -14.78
N VAL A 83 -4.72 6.15 -13.83
CA VAL A 83 -3.44 5.47 -13.99
C VAL A 83 -3.66 4.16 -14.76
N VAL A 84 -2.84 3.96 -15.79
CA VAL A 84 -2.88 2.75 -16.61
C VAL A 84 -1.85 1.75 -16.06
N ALA A 85 -2.29 0.52 -15.85
CA ALA A 85 -1.43 -0.54 -15.35
C ALA A 85 -0.39 -0.99 -16.37
#